data_1c056f09acfc6dff374cbb52ef3301ff
#
_entry.id   1c056f09acfc6dff374cbb52ef3301ff
#
_cell.length_a   1.000
_cell.length_b   1.000
_cell.length_c   1.000
_cell.angle_alpha   90.00
_cell.angle_beta   90.00
_cell.angle_gamma   90.00
#
_symmetry.space_group_name_H-M   'P 1'
#
loop_
_entity.id
_entity.type
_entity.pdbx_description
1 polymer ?
#
loop_
_entity_poly.entity_id
_entity_poly.type
_entity_poly.pdbx_seq_one_letter_code
_entity_poly.pdbx_strand_id
1 'polypeptide(L)'
;MYAFTSPFLFKYLCAMGNMKLLEERQNEVVEEFSTFSDWMEKYEYIIETGKELYPMEESEKIEENLIKGCQSRVWLTARINEEGDLIFSADSDAIITKGLVALMVRVLSGTKPEDVASVDLHFLDDIGLHEHLSPTRSNGLASMVKQMKMYGLVFSKRS
;
A
#
# COMPACT_ATOMS: atom_id res chain seq x y z
N MET A 1 16.54 -10.53 38.50
CA MET A 1 16.37 -9.27 37.78
C MET A 1 15.54 -9.54 36.52
N TYR A 2 14.24 -9.54 36.66
CA TYR A 2 13.34 -9.82 35.56
C TYR A 2 12.54 -8.56 35.25
N ALA A 3 12.74 -7.99 34.05
CA ALA A 3 11.88 -6.92 33.56
C ALA A 3 10.51 -7.54 33.27
N PHE A 4 9.56 -7.31 34.15
CA PHE A 4 8.16 -7.58 33.85
C PHE A 4 7.70 -6.61 32.78
N THR A 5 7.84 -7.02 31.52
CA THR A 5 7.13 -6.34 30.45
C THR A 5 5.66 -6.70 30.58
N SER A 6 4.85 -5.78 31.06
CA SER A 6 3.41 -5.89 31.02
C SER A 6 2.98 -6.29 29.61
N PRO A 7 2.06 -7.24 29.42
CA PRO A 7 1.52 -7.56 28.09
C PRO A 7 0.98 -6.32 27.35
N PHE A 8 0.52 -5.35 28.11
CA PHE A 8 0.06 -4.06 27.60
C PHE A 8 1.22 -3.24 27.02
N LEU A 9 2.34 -3.16 27.72
CA LEU A 9 3.53 -2.44 27.24
C LEU A 9 4.13 -3.11 26.00
N PHE A 10 4.17 -4.44 25.96
CA PHE A 10 4.63 -5.20 24.80
C PHE A 10 3.76 -4.92 23.56
N LYS A 11 2.45 -4.97 23.72
CA LYS A 11 1.50 -4.66 22.65
C LYS A 11 1.67 -3.21 22.16
N TYR A 12 1.88 -2.28 23.07
CA TYR A 12 2.11 -0.86 22.74
C TYR A 12 3.43 -0.66 21.97
N LEU A 13 4.50 -1.30 22.41
CA LEU A 13 5.81 -1.24 21.74
C LEU A 13 5.75 -1.88 20.34
N CYS A 14 5.05 -3.00 20.19
CA CYS A 14 4.84 -3.62 18.86
C CYS A 14 4.05 -2.72 17.93
N ALA A 15 2.99 -2.06 18.42
CA ALA A 15 2.19 -1.12 17.63
C ALA A 15 3.04 0.07 17.18
N MET A 16 3.86 0.65 18.06
CA MET A 16 4.79 1.72 17.71
C MET A 16 5.82 1.27 16.68
N GLY A 17 6.31 0.05 16.79
CA GLY A 17 7.27 -0.53 15.84
C GLY A 17 6.69 -0.65 14.43
N ASN A 18 5.44 -1.03 14.31
CA ASN A 18 4.76 -1.17 13.01
C ASN A 18 4.47 0.19 12.36
N MET A 19 4.02 1.18 13.13
CA MET A 19 3.84 2.55 12.62
C MET A 19 5.16 3.15 12.18
N LYS A 20 6.24 2.90 12.92
CA LYS A 20 7.60 3.31 12.55
C LYS A 20 8.02 2.67 11.23
N LEU A 21 7.72 1.38 11.03
CA LEU A 21 8.02 0.67 9.79
C LEU A 21 7.29 1.29 8.59
N LEU A 22 6.01 1.63 8.75
CA LEU A 22 5.23 2.30 7.71
C LEU A 22 5.85 3.66 7.35
N GLU A 23 6.25 4.42 8.35
CA GLU A 23 6.91 5.71 8.15
C GLU A 23 8.26 5.57 7.43
N GLU A 24 9.07 4.60 7.84
CA GLU A 24 10.36 4.30 7.19
C GLU A 24 10.17 3.93 5.72
N ARG A 25 9.19 3.08 5.40
CA ARG A 25 8.89 2.69 4.02
C ARG A 25 8.43 3.86 3.16
N GLN A 26 7.59 4.73 3.71
CA GLN A 26 7.17 5.95 3.01
C GLN A 26 8.36 6.86 2.73
N ASN A 27 9.21 7.08 3.73
CA ASN A 27 10.41 7.91 3.58
C ASN A 27 11.40 7.34 2.56
N GLU A 28 11.56 6.01 2.49
CA GLU A 28 12.37 5.35 1.46
C GLU A 28 11.84 5.67 0.05
N VAL A 29 10.53 5.57 -0.15
CA VAL A 29 9.92 5.90 -1.45
C VAL A 29 10.14 7.37 -1.80
N VAL A 30 9.91 8.27 -0.85
CA VAL A 30 10.12 9.71 -1.04
C VAL A 30 11.58 10.01 -1.40
N GLU A 31 12.53 9.40 -0.71
CA GLU A 31 13.95 9.56 -0.95
C GLU A 31 14.35 9.06 -2.35
N GLU A 32 13.86 7.89 -2.76
CA GLU A 32 14.09 7.35 -4.10
C GLU A 32 13.56 8.30 -5.19
N PHE A 33 12.35 8.81 -5.04
CA PHE A 33 11.74 9.74 -5.98
C PHE A 33 12.46 11.10 -6.02
N SER A 34 13.10 11.51 -4.94
CA SER A 34 13.87 12.75 -4.89
C SER A 34 15.13 12.71 -5.75
N THR A 35 15.60 11.53 -6.14
CA THR A 35 16.78 11.37 -7.00
C THR A 35 16.49 11.63 -8.48
N PHE A 36 15.22 11.64 -8.87
CA PHE A 36 14.81 11.87 -10.26
C PHE A 36 14.71 13.36 -10.56
N SER A 37 15.25 13.76 -11.72
CA SER A 37 15.33 15.17 -12.10
C SER A 37 14.04 15.70 -12.73
N ASP A 38 13.23 14.83 -13.35
CA ASP A 38 11.99 15.21 -14.00
C ASP A 38 10.89 14.18 -13.81
N TRP A 39 9.69 14.53 -14.27
CA TRP A 39 8.52 13.67 -14.12
C TRP A 39 8.57 12.43 -15.02
N MET A 40 9.26 12.51 -16.16
CA MET A 40 9.42 11.36 -17.06
C MET A 40 10.17 10.22 -16.38
N GLU A 41 11.27 10.53 -15.69
CA GLU A 41 12.04 9.56 -14.91
C GLU A 41 11.19 8.93 -13.80
N LYS A 42 10.34 9.75 -13.13
CA LYS A 42 9.41 9.27 -12.12
C LYS A 42 8.38 8.29 -12.70
N TYR A 43 7.84 8.60 -13.88
CA TYR A 43 6.92 7.70 -14.59
C TYR A 43 7.58 6.37 -14.94
N GLU A 44 8.79 6.40 -15.46
CA GLU A 44 9.55 5.19 -15.78
C GLU A 44 9.76 4.33 -14.53
N TYR A 45 10.12 4.96 -13.41
CA TYR A 45 10.31 4.27 -12.14
C TYR A 45 8.99 3.65 -11.62
N ILE A 46 7.88 4.34 -11.75
CA ILE A 46 6.55 3.80 -11.39
C ILE A 46 6.25 2.54 -12.22
N ILE A 47 6.49 2.60 -13.53
CA ILE A 47 6.27 1.45 -14.43
C ILE A 47 7.15 0.25 -14.02
N GLU A 48 8.44 0.50 -13.76
CA GLU A 48 9.37 -0.54 -13.33
C GLU A 48 8.95 -1.17 -11.99
N THR A 49 8.51 -0.36 -11.04
CA THR A 49 7.98 -0.85 -9.76
C THR A 49 6.79 -1.79 -9.97
N GLY A 50 5.92 -1.48 -10.93
CA GLY A 50 4.80 -2.35 -11.28
C GLY A 50 5.22 -3.73 -11.78
N LYS A 51 6.33 -3.80 -12.51
CA LYS A 51 6.87 -5.07 -13.02
C LYS A 51 7.41 -5.97 -11.91
N GLU A 52 7.81 -5.40 -10.79
CA GLU A 52 8.31 -6.13 -9.63
C GLU A 52 7.19 -6.70 -8.75
N LEU A 53 5.94 -6.34 -9.03
CA LEU A 53 4.80 -6.84 -8.27
C LEU A 53 4.72 -8.36 -8.41
N TYR A 54 4.55 -9.06 -7.28
CA TYR A 54 4.39 -10.51 -7.30
C TYR A 54 3.15 -10.88 -8.12
N PRO A 55 3.26 -11.84 -9.06
CA PRO A 55 2.14 -12.19 -9.93
C PRO A 55 0.91 -12.63 -9.15
N MET A 56 -0.24 -12.06 -9.49
CA MET A 56 -1.53 -12.45 -8.95
C MET A 56 -2.05 -13.68 -9.70
N GLU A 57 -2.62 -14.63 -8.95
CA GLU A 57 -3.23 -15.81 -9.57
C GLU A 57 -4.40 -15.41 -10.48
N GLU A 58 -4.51 -16.02 -11.65
CA GLU A 58 -5.58 -15.73 -12.60
C GLU A 58 -6.98 -15.97 -11.99
N SER A 59 -7.11 -16.96 -11.09
CA SER A 59 -8.35 -17.25 -10.37
C SER A 59 -8.80 -16.12 -9.44
N GLU A 60 -7.89 -15.22 -9.05
CA GLU A 60 -8.19 -14.06 -8.23
C GLU A 60 -8.55 -12.80 -9.04
N LYS A 61 -8.31 -12.82 -10.34
CA LYS A 61 -8.63 -11.71 -11.25
C LYS A 61 -10.09 -11.75 -11.69
N ILE A 62 -10.97 -11.69 -10.72
CA ILE A 62 -12.43 -11.75 -10.89
C ILE A 62 -13.05 -10.40 -10.58
N GLU A 63 -14.28 -10.19 -10.98
CA GLU A 63 -14.99 -8.91 -10.85
C GLU A 63 -15.13 -8.48 -9.38
N GLU A 64 -15.35 -9.43 -8.47
CA GLU A 64 -15.49 -9.17 -7.03
C GLU A 64 -14.21 -8.57 -6.42
N ASN A 65 -13.06 -8.79 -7.02
CA ASN A 65 -11.78 -8.27 -6.58
C ASN A 65 -11.37 -6.97 -7.27
N LEU A 66 -12.20 -6.47 -8.19
CA LEU A 66 -11.95 -5.18 -8.85
C LEU A 66 -12.17 -4.02 -7.88
N ILE A 67 -11.25 -3.07 -7.90
CA ILE A 67 -11.41 -1.80 -7.21
C ILE A 67 -12.36 -0.92 -8.04
N LYS A 68 -13.48 -0.54 -7.44
CA LYS A 68 -14.46 0.36 -8.07
C LYS A 68 -13.93 1.79 -8.07
N GLY A 69 -14.21 2.53 -9.14
CA GLY A 69 -13.78 3.91 -9.29
C GLY A 69 -12.46 4.09 -10.04
N CYS A 70 -11.86 3.01 -10.52
CA CYS A 70 -10.72 3.05 -11.43
C CYS A 70 -11.20 2.89 -12.88
N GLN A 71 -10.65 3.67 -13.80
CA GLN A 71 -10.93 3.51 -15.23
C GLN A 71 -10.29 2.26 -15.82
N SER A 72 -9.08 1.93 -15.37
CA SER A 72 -8.41 0.67 -15.67
C SER A 72 -8.89 -0.42 -14.71
N ARG A 73 -8.74 -1.66 -15.10
CA ARG A 73 -9.00 -2.78 -14.20
C ARG A 73 -7.85 -2.90 -13.19
N VAL A 74 -8.19 -2.85 -11.92
CA VAL A 74 -7.26 -3.07 -10.81
C VAL A 74 -7.88 -4.11 -9.90
N TRP A 75 -7.21 -5.25 -9.76
CA TRP A 75 -7.62 -6.31 -8.83
C TRP A 75 -6.80 -6.18 -7.57
N LEU A 76 -7.46 -6.36 -6.44
CA LEU A 76 -6.83 -6.31 -5.12
C LEU A 76 -7.46 -7.35 -4.22
N THR A 77 -6.62 -8.17 -3.60
CA THR A 77 -7.02 -9.08 -2.53
C THR A 77 -6.15 -8.85 -1.30
N ALA A 78 -6.63 -9.31 -0.15
CA ALA A 78 -5.90 -9.22 1.10
C ALA A 78 -6.09 -10.48 1.93
N ARG A 79 -5.06 -10.88 2.64
CA ARG A 79 -5.09 -12.02 3.56
C ARG A 79 -4.24 -11.72 4.79
N ILE A 80 -4.45 -12.45 5.85
CA ILE A 80 -3.60 -12.39 7.06
C ILE A 80 -2.60 -13.53 7.02
N ASN A 81 -1.32 -13.22 7.27
CA ASN A 81 -0.29 -14.24 7.41
C ASN A 81 -0.24 -14.81 8.84
N GLU A 82 0.69 -15.73 9.07
CA GLU A 82 0.84 -16.40 10.38
C GLU A 82 1.21 -15.43 11.51
N GLU A 83 1.90 -14.33 11.19
CA GLU A 83 2.28 -13.28 12.16
C GLU A 83 1.15 -12.29 12.43
N GLY A 84 0.01 -12.43 11.75
CA GLY A 84 -1.12 -11.51 11.88
C GLY A 84 -0.98 -10.23 11.05
N ASP A 85 -0.08 -10.21 10.07
CA ASP A 85 0.12 -9.09 9.18
C ASP A 85 -0.77 -9.19 7.95
N LEU A 86 -1.21 -8.04 7.48
CA LEU A 86 -2.05 -7.94 6.28
C LEU A 86 -1.18 -8.01 5.03
N ILE A 87 -1.42 -8.99 4.18
CA ILE A 87 -0.69 -9.20 2.93
C ILE A 87 -1.62 -8.88 1.76
N PHE A 88 -1.21 -7.96 0.91
CA PHE A 88 -1.93 -7.58 -0.29
C PHE A 88 -1.38 -8.30 -1.52
N SER A 89 -2.30 -8.68 -2.40
CA SER A 89 -1.99 -9.13 -3.76
C SER A 89 -2.76 -8.24 -4.73
N ALA A 90 -2.11 -7.78 -5.79
CA ALA A 90 -2.71 -6.83 -6.73
C ALA A 90 -2.19 -7.03 -8.15
N ASP A 91 -3.00 -6.61 -9.11
CA ASP A 91 -2.60 -6.52 -10.52
C ASP A 91 -3.45 -5.47 -11.22
N SER A 92 -3.02 -5.05 -12.41
CA SER A 92 -3.78 -4.15 -13.27
C SER A 92 -3.49 -4.43 -14.74
N ASP A 93 -4.45 -4.12 -15.59
CA ASP A 93 -4.30 -4.19 -17.06
C ASP A 93 -3.61 -2.96 -17.65
N ALA A 94 -3.35 -1.93 -16.85
CA ALA A 94 -2.67 -0.70 -17.26
C ALA A 94 -1.33 -0.55 -16.52
N ILE A 95 -0.24 -0.31 -17.27
CA ILE A 95 1.12 -0.32 -16.74
C ILE A 95 1.39 0.74 -15.66
N ILE A 96 0.87 1.96 -15.85
CA ILE A 96 1.02 3.04 -14.84
C ILE A 96 0.20 2.72 -13.59
N THR A 97 -1.03 2.29 -13.76
CA THR A 97 -1.92 1.92 -12.65
C THR A 97 -1.34 0.75 -11.85
N LYS A 98 -0.75 -0.23 -12.55
CA LYS A 98 -0.03 -1.34 -11.91
C LYS A 98 1.14 -0.84 -11.06
N GLY A 99 1.88 0.14 -11.56
CA GLY A 99 2.96 0.78 -10.81
C GLY A 99 2.47 1.52 -9.57
N LEU A 100 1.36 2.24 -9.68
CA LEU A 100 0.77 2.96 -8.55
C LEU A 100 0.31 2.00 -7.44
N VAL A 101 -0.40 0.94 -7.79
CA VAL A 101 -0.82 -0.05 -6.79
C VAL A 101 0.38 -0.79 -6.20
N ALA A 102 1.44 -1.02 -7.00
CA ALA A 102 2.68 -1.65 -6.52
C ALA A 102 3.39 -0.81 -5.45
N LEU A 103 3.44 0.51 -5.62
CA LEU A 103 3.98 1.42 -4.60
C LEU A 103 3.21 1.30 -3.28
N MET A 104 1.90 1.22 -3.36
CA MET A 104 1.05 1.08 -2.18
C MET A 104 1.21 -0.28 -1.51
N VAL A 105 1.30 -1.35 -2.29
CA VAL A 105 1.59 -2.70 -1.77
C VAL A 105 2.94 -2.73 -1.07
N ARG A 106 3.96 -2.10 -1.66
CA ARG A 106 5.30 -1.99 -1.07
C ARG A 106 5.27 -1.33 0.31
N VAL A 107 4.48 -0.27 0.47
CA VAL A 107 4.38 0.46 1.74
C VAL A 107 3.54 -0.31 2.76
N LEU A 108 2.38 -0.83 2.35
CA LEU A 108 1.35 -1.32 3.27
C LEU A 108 1.41 -2.82 3.55
N SER A 109 1.84 -3.65 2.59
CA SER A 109 1.81 -5.10 2.75
C SER A 109 2.81 -5.57 3.81
N GLY A 110 2.41 -6.53 4.63
CA GLY A 110 3.25 -7.05 5.71
C GLY A 110 3.26 -6.17 6.97
N THR A 111 2.18 -5.43 7.21
CA THR A 111 1.98 -4.62 8.42
C THR A 111 0.63 -4.96 9.07
N LYS A 112 0.40 -4.49 10.29
CA LYS A 112 -0.82 -4.82 11.04
C LYS A 112 -2.06 -4.16 10.40
N PRO A 113 -3.20 -4.86 10.37
CA PRO A 113 -4.43 -4.33 9.79
C PRO A 113 -4.86 -2.98 10.36
N GLU A 114 -4.78 -2.81 11.68
CA GLU A 114 -5.15 -1.56 12.36
C GLU A 114 -4.26 -0.39 11.93
N ASP A 115 -2.98 -0.64 11.63
CA ASP A 115 -2.05 0.39 11.17
C ASP A 115 -2.34 0.77 9.71
N VAL A 116 -2.67 -0.20 8.87
CA VAL A 116 -3.11 0.06 7.48
C VAL A 116 -4.38 0.91 7.47
N ALA A 117 -5.32 0.63 8.36
CA ALA A 117 -6.59 1.37 8.45
C ALA A 117 -6.38 2.84 8.85
N SER A 118 -5.38 3.14 9.66
CA SER A 118 -5.19 4.47 10.27
C SER A 118 -4.04 5.30 9.70
N VAL A 119 -3.12 4.70 8.95
CA VAL A 119 -1.93 5.41 8.45
C VAL A 119 -2.28 6.56 7.52
N ASP A 120 -1.54 7.66 7.66
CA ASP A 120 -1.55 8.73 6.67
C ASP A 120 -0.50 8.41 5.59
N LEU A 121 -0.93 8.30 4.34
CA LEU A 121 -0.07 7.99 3.21
C LEU A 121 0.50 9.28 2.58
N HIS A 122 1.28 10.02 3.36
CA HIS A 122 1.85 11.30 2.96
C HIS A 122 2.80 11.19 1.77
N PHE A 123 3.41 10.02 1.54
CA PHE A 123 4.35 9.84 0.44
C PHE A 123 3.73 10.13 -0.93
N LEU A 124 2.42 9.92 -1.08
CA LEU A 124 1.71 10.18 -2.34
C LEU A 124 1.76 11.67 -2.72
N ASP A 125 1.62 12.54 -1.72
CA ASP A 125 1.75 13.98 -1.91
C ASP A 125 3.22 14.39 -2.05
N ASP A 126 4.08 13.84 -1.22
CA ASP A 126 5.50 14.19 -1.18
C ASP A 126 6.23 13.89 -2.49
N ILE A 127 5.83 12.82 -3.19
CA ILE A 127 6.39 12.51 -4.51
C ILE A 127 5.69 13.25 -5.66
N GLY A 128 4.63 14.02 -5.38
CA GLY A 128 3.96 14.90 -6.35
C GLY A 128 2.92 14.21 -7.22
N LEU A 129 2.37 13.07 -6.81
CA LEU A 129 1.40 12.33 -7.63
C LEU A 129 0.13 13.13 -7.91
N HIS A 130 -0.41 13.83 -6.92
CA HIS A 130 -1.65 14.60 -7.08
C HIS A 130 -1.52 15.74 -8.09
N GLU A 131 -0.32 16.31 -8.23
CA GLU A 131 -0.06 17.40 -9.17
C GLU A 131 0.14 16.93 -10.60
N HIS A 132 0.58 15.69 -10.80
CA HIS A 132 1.04 15.19 -12.10
C HIS A 132 0.15 14.09 -12.70
N LEU A 133 -0.75 13.51 -11.92
CA LEU A 133 -1.72 12.56 -12.45
C LEU A 133 -2.92 13.30 -13.06
N SER A 134 -3.47 12.73 -14.14
CA SER A 134 -4.75 13.20 -14.65
C SER A 134 -5.85 13.06 -13.59
N PRO A 135 -6.94 13.83 -13.64
CA PRO A 135 -8.04 13.69 -12.68
C PRO A 135 -8.58 12.26 -12.57
N THR A 136 -8.67 11.54 -13.67
CA THR A 136 -9.14 10.16 -13.70
C THR A 136 -8.18 9.22 -12.94
N ARG A 137 -6.86 9.38 -13.12
CA ARG A 137 -5.87 8.59 -12.40
C ARG A 137 -5.80 8.96 -10.92
N SER A 138 -5.94 10.24 -10.58
CA SER A 138 -6.02 10.68 -9.19
C SER A 138 -7.22 10.07 -8.48
N ASN A 139 -8.37 10.02 -9.13
CA ASN A 139 -9.58 9.38 -8.60
C ASN A 139 -9.37 7.87 -8.41
N GLY A 140 -8.71 7.21 -9.36
CA GLY A 140 -8.34 5.80 -9.25
C GLY A 140 -7.41 5.53 -8.07
N LEU A 141 -6.40 6.37 -7.89
CA LEU A 141 -5.46 6.27 -6.76
C LEU A 141 -6.19 6.44 -5.42
N ALA A 142 -7.09 7.42 -5.32
CA ALA A 142 -7.92 7.61 -4.13
C ALA A 142 -8.79 6.37 -3.83
N SER A 143 -9.33 5.74 -4.86
CA SER A 143 -10.11 4.50 -4.73
C SER A 143 -9.25 3.33 -4.23
N MET A 144 -8.00 3.21 -4.70
CA MET A 144 -7.05 2.22 -4.22
C MET A 144 -6.74 2.42 -2.72
N VAL A 145 -6.43 3.65 -2.33
CA VAL A 145 -6.17 4.01 -0.91
C VAL A 145 -7.36 3.61 -0.05
N LYS A 146 -8.55 4.00 -0.46
CA LYS A 146 -9.79 3.71 0.27
C LYS A 146 -10.00 2.20 0.43
N GLN A 147 -9.82 1.44 -0.64
CA GLN A 147 -10.02 -0.01 -0.62
C GLN A 147 -8.99 -0.71 0.27
N MET A 148 -7.73 -0.33 0.21
CA MET A 148 -6.69 -0.91 1.06
C MET A 148 -6.92 -0.60 2.53
N LYS A 149 -7.31 0.62 2.88
CA LYS A 149 -7.68 1.00 4.24
C LYS A 149 -8.92 0.26 4.73
N MET A 150 -9.89 0.02 3.85
CA MET A 150 -11.09 -0.74 4.17
C MET A 150 -10.73 -2.20 4.52
N TYR A 151 -9.82 -2.83 3.79
CA TYR A 151 -9.30 -4.14 4.16
C TYR A 151 -8.65 -4.11 5.55
N GLY A 152 -7.83 -3.10 5.82
CA GLY A 152 -7.24 -2.90 7.14
C GLY A 152 -8.29 -2.83 8.24
N LEU A 153 -9.33 -2.06 8.02
CA LEU A 153 -10.43 -1.91 8.97
C LEU A 153 -11.18 -3.23 9.19
N VAL A 154 -11.53 -3.93 8.11
CA VAL A 154 -12.28 -5.20 8.20
C VAL A 154 -11.44 -6.26 8.93
N PHE A 155 -10.18 -6.43 8.57
CA PHE A 155 -9.33 -7.43 9.20
C PHE A 155 -8.96 -7.07 10.65
N SER A 156 -8.88 -5.79 11.00
CA SER A 156 -8.63 -5.36 12.38
C SER A 156 -9.76 -5.76 13.33
N LYS A 157 -10.99 -5.84 12.82
CA LYS A 157 -12.17 -6.23 13.60
C LYS A 157 -12.32 -7.74 13.77
N ARG A 158 -11.59 -8.55 12.99
CA ARG A 158 -11.64 -10.01 13.04
C ARG A 158 -10.63 -10.62 14.00
N SER A 159 -9.72 -9.83 14.53
CA SER A 159 -8.67 -10.25 15.48
C SER A 159 -9.15 -10.20 16.92
#